data_d4e2e6c59d839c3774c8b86e23afd0eb
#
_entry.id   d4e2e6c59d839c3774c8b86e23afd0eb
#
_cell.length_a   1.000
_cell.length_b   1.000
_cell.length_c   1.000
_cell.angle_alpha   90.00
_cell.angle_beta   90.00
_cell.angle_gamma   90.00
#
_symmetry.space_group_name_H-M   'P 1'
#
loop_
_entity.id
_entity.type
_entity.pdbx_description
1 polymer ?
#
loop_
_entity_poly.entity_id
_entity_poly.type
_entity_poly.pdbx_seq_one_letter_code
_entity_poly.pdbx_strand_id
1 'polypeptide(L)'
;HDIDVFEADRCLREIIARYPEVNGMAVAYCNQMPFNYEDRLIPLDIGARFIRYFTPSLEDLAVMKLYAFRPNDIIDLHSQAFVDRLDWGLLERLIFDEGEALASSPSERSYQEMVCAYRQYKKEVLG
;
A
#
# COMPACT_ATOMS: atom_id res chain seq x y z
N HIS A 1 10.89 -4.05 -13.11
CA HIS A 1 10.01 -3.97 -11.93
C HIS A 1 8.68 -4.62 -12.21
N ASP A 2 8.16 -5.34 -11.24
CA ASP A 2 6.85 -5.94 -11.35
C ASP A 2 5.76 -4.88 -11.16
N ILE A 3 4.65 -5.07 -11.85
CA ILE A 3 3.46 -4.24 -11.68
C ILE A 3 2.52 -4.99 -10.73
N ASP A 4 2.21 -4.38 -9.60
CA ASP A 4 1.29 -4.95 -8.63
C ASP A 4 -0.14 -4.50 -8.93
N VAL A 5 -1.07 -5.44 -8.93
CA VAL A 5 -2.49 -5.17 -9.16
C VAL A 5 -3.28 -5.65 -7.95
N PHE A 6 -3.97 -4.75 -7.26
CA PHE A 6 -4.76 -5.07 -6.07
C PHE A 6 -6.19 -5.49 -6.39
N GLU A 7 -6.78 -4.90 -7.41
CA GLU A 7 -8.13 -5.22 -7.86
C GLU A 7 -8.17 -5.33 -9.37
N ALA A 8 -8.83 -6.38 -9.84
CA ALA A 8 -8.99 -6.62 -11.26
C ALA A 8 -10.30 -7.34 -11.52
N ASP A 9 -11.03 -6.92 -12.54
CA ASP A 9 -12.19 -7.68 -13.02
C ASP A 9 -11.73 -8.95 -13.77
N ARG A 10 -12.70 -9.76 -14.19
CA ARG A 10 -12.41 -11.03 -14.84
C ARG A 10 -11.60 -10.86 -16.13
N CYS A 11 -11.94 -9.86 -16.95
CA CYS A 11 -11.24 -9.63 -18.21
C CYS A 11 -9.79 -9.22 -17.97
N LEU A 12 -9.57 -8.32 -16.99
CA LEU A 12 -8.23 -7.88 -16.64
C LEU A 12 -7.40 -9.02 -16.06
N ARG A 13 -8.00 -9.90 -15.26
CA ARG A 13 -7.30 -11.08 -14.72
C ARG A 13 -6.81 -12.02 -15.82
N GLU A 14 -7.59 -12.20 -16.87
CA GLU A 14 -7.20 -13.01 -18.02
C GLU A 14 -6.02 -12.38 -18.78
N ILE A 15 -6.03 -11.05 -18.90
CA ILE A 15 -4.92 -10.32 -19.52
C ILE A 15 -3.67 -10.41 -18.65
N ILE A 16 -3.79 -10.19 -17.35
CA ILE A 16 -2.67 -10.27 -16.38
C ILE A 16 -1.97 -11.61 -16.46
N ALA A 17 -2.72 -12.70 -16.62
CA ALA A 17 -2.16 -14.04 -16.69
C ALA A 17 -1.19 -14.24 -17.85
N ARG A 18 -1.23 -13.37 -18.88
CA ARG A 18 -0.36 -13.42 -20.06
C ARG A 18 0.92 -12.61 -19.91
N TYR A 19 1.01 -11.78 -18.88
CA TYR A 19 2.14 -10.86 -18.68
C TYR A 19 2.80 -11.13 -17.33
N PRO A 20 3.96 -11.83 -17.30
CA PRO A 20 4.60 -12.23 -16.05
C PRO A 20 5.13 -11.03 -15.24
N GLU A 21 5.32 -9.86 -15.86
CA GLU A 21 5.71 -8.64 -15.16
C GLU A 21 4.59 -8.02 -14.31
N VAL A 22 3.35 -8.50 -14.46
CA VAL A 22 2.23 -8.05 -13.66
C VAL A 22 1.99 -9.03 -12.51
N ASN A 23 2.10 -8.55 -11.29
CA ASN A 23 1.91 -9.38 -10.11
C ASN A 23 0.43 -9.42 -9.70
N GLY A 24 -0.29 -10.41 -10.20
CA GLY A 24 -1.69 -10.63 -9.84
C GLY A 24 -1.90 -11.09 -8.40
N MET A 25 -0.85 -11.58 -7.74
CA MET A 25 -0.94 -12.03 -6.35
C MET A 25 -1.12 -10.87 -5.36
N ALA A 26 -0.78 -9.65 -5.75
CA ALA A 26 -0.97 -8.48 -4.89
C ALA A 26 -2.44 -8.28 -4.49
N VAL A 27 -3.38 -8.76 -5.28
CA VAL A 27 -4.81 -8.75 -4.94
C VAL A 27 -5.08 -9.42 -3.58
N ALA A 28 -4.32 -10.46 -3.24
CA ALA A 28 -4.47 -11.16 -1.97
C ALA A 28 -4.08 -10.34 -0.75
N TYR A 29 -3.33 -9.24 -0.96
CA TYR A 29 -2.80 -8.40 0.11
C TYR A 29 -3.59 -7.11 0.30
N CYS A 30 -4.68 -6.89 -0.41
CA CYS A 30 -5.49 -5.67 -0.27
C CYS A 30 -6.05 -5.50 1.15
N ASN A 31 -6.16 -6.57 1.94
CA ASN A 31 -6.55 -6.53 3.34
C ASN A 31 -5.56 -5.80 4.24
N GLN A 32 -4.33 -5.57 3.78
CA GLN A 32 -3.30 -4.83 4.50
C GLN A 32 -3.37 -3.33 4.24
N MET A 33 -4.30 -2.91 3.39
CA MET A 33 -4.56 -1.51 3.10
C MET A 33 -5.58 -0.95 4.10
N PRO A 34 -5.55 0.36 4.39
CA PRO A 34 -6.64 0.99 5.12
C PRO A 34 -8.00 0.72 4.48
N PHE A 35 -9.03 0.58 5.30
CA PHE A 35 -10.36 0.14 4.86
C PHE A 35 -10.93 0.96 3.70
N ASN A 36 -10.72 2.26 3.72
CA ASN A 36 -11.25 3.19 2.72
C ASN A 36 -10.18 3.68 1.72
N TYR A 37 -9.15 2.87 1.46
CA TYR A 37 -8.08 3.25 0.53
C TYR A 37 -8.60 3.64 -0.86
N GLU A 38 -9.72 3.08 -1.28
CA GLU A 38 -10.33 3.37 -2.58
C GLU A 38 -10.72 4.84 -2.75
N ASP A 39 -11.06 5.53 -1.65
CA ASP A 39 -11.39 6.95 -1.67
C ASP A 39 -10.18 7.84 -1.98
N ARG A 40 -8.97 7.30 -1.86
CA ARG A 40 -7.72 8.02 -2.07
C ARG A 40 -6.93 7.55 -3.29
N LEU A 41 -7.55 6.75 -4.16
CA LEU A 41 -6.89 6.28 -5.37
C LEU A 41 -6.53 7.46 -6.27
N ILE A 42 -5.33 7.40 -6.84
CA ILE A 42 -4.80 8.42 -7.75
C ILE A 42 -4.90 7.87 -9.18
N PRO A 43 -5.64 8.55 -10.07
CA PRO A 43 -5.71 8.09 -11.47
C PRO A 43 -4.36 8.23 -12.16
N LEU A 44 -4.00 7.22 -12.96
CA LEU A 44 -2.78 7.24 -13.76
C LEU A 44 -3.14 7.51 -15.22
N ASP A 45 -2.58 8.57 -15.78
CA ASP A 45 -2.68 8.87 -17.20
C ASP A 45 -1.49 8.23 -17.93
N ILE A 46 -1.68 6.99 -18.34
CA ILE A 46 -0.66 6.22 -19.06
C ILE A 46 -1.04 5.99 -20.53
N GLY A 47 -2.02 6.76 -21.04
CA GLY A 47 -2.47 6.64 -22.42
C GLY A 47 -3.27 5.39 -22.74
N ALA A 48 -3.73 4.64 -21.75
CA ALA A 48 -4.54 3.46 -21.96
C ALA A 48 -5.92 3.84 -22.51
N ARG A 49 -6.36 3.10 -23.53
CA ARG A 49 -7.57 3.46 -24.30
C ARG A 49 -8.84 2.88 -23.69
N PHE A 50 -8.76 1.68 -23.11
CA PHE A 50 -9.93 0.93 -22.64
C PHE A 50 -9.86 0.56 -21.15
N ILE A 51 -8.73 0.82 -20.49
CA ILE A 51 -8.53 0.48 -19.10
C ILE A 51 -8.14 1.74 -18.34
N ARG A 52 -8.83 1.99 -17.23
CA ARG A 52 -8.45 3.06 -16.30
C ARG A 52 -7.57 2.47 -15.22
N TYR A 53 -6.44 3.11 -14.99
CA TYR A 53 -5.48 2.70 -13.98
C TYR A 53 -5.49 3.67 -12.83
N PHE A 54 -5.40 3.13 -11.61
CA PHE A 54 -5.32 3.91 -10.38
C PHE A 54 -4.21 3.34 -9.51
N THR A 55 -3.60 4.20 -8.72
CA THR A 55 -2.64 3.77 -7.70
C THR A 55 -3.17 4.19 -6.33
N PRO A 56 -2.92 3.40 -5.26
CA PRO A 56 -3.20 3.84 -3.91
C PRO A 56 -2.38 5.09 -3.58
N SER A 57 -2.86 5.87 -2.60
CA SER A 57 -2.08 6.99 -2.09
C SER A 57 -0.76 6.49 -1.48
N LEU A 58 0.22 7.36 -1.39
CA LEU A 58 1.51 7.02 -0.79
C LEU A 58 1.36 6.58 0.67
N GLU A 59 0.42 7.20 1.39
CA GLU A 59 0.13 6.88 2.79
C GLU A 59 -0.52 5.50 2.93
N ASP A 60 -1.42 5.13 2.03
CA ASP A 60 -2.00 3.80 2.00
C ASP A 60 -0.93 2.74 1.71
N LEU A 61 -0.04 3.01 0.76
CA LEU A 61 1.11 2.14 0.48
C LEU A 61 2.05 2.04 1.67
N ALA A 62 2.25 3.14 2.40
CA ALA A 62 3.09 3.13 3.61
C ALA A 62 2.50 2.18 4.67
N VAL A 63 1.20 2.22 4.89
CA VAL A 63 0.53 1.30 5.82
C VAL A 63 0.76 -0.15 5.40
N MET A 64 0.56 -0.46 4.12
CA MET A 64 0.79 -1.80 3.59
C MET A 64 2.25 -2.25 3.79
N LYS A 65 3.21 -1.37 3.52
CA LYS A 65 4.63 -1.66 3.70
C LYS A 65 5.00 -1.86 5.16
N LEU A 66 4.39 -1.10 6.06
CA LEU A 66 4.59 -1.27 7.50
C LEU A 66 4.04 -2.61 8.00
N TYR A 67 2.91 -3.07 7.45
CA TYR A 67 2.38 -4.40 7.76
C TYR A 67 3.29 -5.51 7.26
N ALA A 68 3.72 -5.45 6.01
CA ALA A 68 4.58 -6.48 5.42
C ALA A 68 6.00 -6.43 5.99
N PHE A 69 6.56 -5.26 6.12
CA PHE A 69 7.85 -4.93 6.70
C PHE A 69 8.99 -5.85 6.24
N ARG A 70 8.95 -6.22 4.95
CA ARG A 70 10.01 -7.01 4.31
C ARG A 70 11.23 -6.11 4.03
N PRO A 71 12.43 -6.68 3.78
CA PRO A 71 13.63 -5.88 3.51
C PRO A 71 13.43 -4.81 2.42
N ASN A 72 12.77 -5.14 1.33
CA ASN A 72 12.49 -4.16 0.27
C ASN A 72 11.51 -3.07 0.71
N ASP A 73 10.54 -3.41 1.54
CA ASP A 73 9.59 -2.43 2.10
C ASP A 73 10.30 -1.43 3.00
N ILE A 74 11.24 -1.90 3.81
CA ILE A 74 12.06 -1.07 4.69
C ILE A 74 12.91 -0.10 3.86
N ILE A 75 13.53 -0.59 2.80
CA ILE A 75 14.33 0.25 1.88
C ILE A 75 13.45 1.34 1.26
N ASP A 76 12.27 0.97 0.76
CA ASP A 76 11.34 1.92 0.14
C ASP A 76 10.87 2.98 1.13
N LEU A 77 10.49 2.58 2.34
CA LEU A 77 10.03 3.48 3.39
C LEU A 77 11.11 4.49 3.81
N HIS A 78 12.38 4.10 3.78
CA HIS A 78 13.50 4.96 4.16
C HIS A 78 14.06 5.80 3.00
N SER A 79 13.57 5.62 1.77
CA SER A 79 14.01 6.43 0.66
C SER A 79 13.62 7.90 0.86
N GLN A 80 14.51 8.82 0.50
CA GLN A 80 14.27 10.24 0.68
C GLN A 80 13.03 10.72 -0.07
N ALA A 81 12.85 10.22 -1.29
CA ALA A 81 11.69 10.57 -2.11
C ALA A 81 10.37 10.15 -1.45
N PHE A 82 10.35 9.00 -0.78
CA PHE A 82 9.18 8.52 -0.07
C PHE A 82 8.90 9.38 1.17
N VAL A 83 9.91 9.60 1.98
CA VAL A 83 9.80 10.39 3.23
C VAL A 83 9.34 11.82 2.94
N ASP A 84 9.89 12.45 1.91
CA ASP A 84 9.58 13.85 1.57
C ASP A 84 8.14 14.04 1.07
N ARG A 85 7.55 13.01 0.49
CA ARG A 85 6.20 13.08 -0.09
C ARG A 85 5.10 12.63 0.85
N LEU A 86 5.44 11.98 1.96
CA LEU A 86 4.45 11.50 2.91
C LEU A 86 3.73 12.66 3.61
N ASP A 87 2.42 12.58 3.62
CA ASP A 87 1.59 13.37 4.52
C ASP A 87 1.50 12.64 5.87
N TRP A 88 2.37 13.02 6.80
CA TRP A 88 2.46 12.37 8.11
C TRP A 88 1.18 12.48 8.91
N GLY A 89 0.45 13.59 8.78
CA GLY A 89 -0.84 13.76 9.44
C GLY A 89 -1.89 12.79 8.94
N LEU A 90 -1.96 12.60 7.62
CA LEU A 90 -2.85 11.60 7.03
C LEU A 90 -2.44 10.19 7.42
N LEU A 91 -1.14 9.88 7.38
CA LEU A 91 -0.64 8.57 7.76
C LEU A 91 -1.00 8.20 9.21
N GLU A 92 -0.81 9.14 10.14
CA GLU A 92 -1.17 8.91 11.55
C GLU A 92 -2.68 8.74 11.73
N ARG A 93 -3.49 9.50 10.99
CA ARG A 93 -4.94 9.34 11.03
C ARG A 93 -5.36 7.96 10.54
N LEU A 94 -4.78 7.47 9.45
CA LEU A 94 -5.08 6.15 8.92
C LEU A 94 -4.68 5.04 9.89
N ILE A 95 -3.55 5.20 10.58
CA ILE A 95 -3.07 4.18 11.52
C ILE A 95 -3.84 4.20 12.84
N PHE A 96 -4.08 5.38 13.41
CA PHE A 96 -4.61 5.51 14.78
C PHE A 96 -6.10 5.78 14.83
N ASP A 97 -6.62 6.69 14.01
CA ASP A 97 -8.05 7.03 14.04
C ASP A 97 -8.90 5.93 13.38
N GLU A 98 -8.36 5.24 12.39
CA GLU A 98 -9.01 4.14 11.70
C GLU A 98 -8.45 2.76 12.14
N GLY A 99 -7.75 2.74 13.27
CA GLY A 99 -7.03 1.56 13.74
C GLY A 99 -7.90 0.33 13.99
N GLU A 100 -9.17 0.50 14.37
CA GLU A 100 -10.08 -0.63 14.55
C GLU A 100 -10.29 -1.43 13.27
N ALA A 101 -10.46 -0.73 12.16
CA ALA A 101 -10.61 -1.39 10.86
C ALA A 101 -9.34 -2.12 10.44
N LEU A 102 -8.18 -1.52 10.71
CA LEU A 102 -6.90 -2.16 10.44
C LEU A 102 -6.65 -3.36 11.36
N ALA A 103 -7.01 -3.23 12.64
CA ALA A 103 -6.81 -4.29 13.62
C ALA A 103 -7.64 -5.55 13.32
N SER A 104 -8.78 -5.40 12.66
CA SER A 104 -9.64 -6.51 12.26
C SER A 104 -9.27 -7.11 10.90
N SER A 105 -8.35 -6.50 10.18
CA SER A 105 -7.89 -6.99 8.88
C SER A 105 -7.06 -8.27 9.03
N PRO A 106 -7.33 -9.32 8.24
CA PRO A 106 -6.46 -10.49 8.26
C PRO A 106 -5.09 -10.13 7.69
N SER A 107 -4.04 -10.38 8.47
CA SER A 107 -2.66 -10.07 8.11
C SER A 107 -1.74 -11.07 8.81
N GLU A 108 -0.57 -11.32 8.23
CA GLU A 108 0.48 -12.13 8.87
C GLU A 108 1.04 -11.44 10.11
N ARG A 109 0.98 -10.11 10.14
CA ARG A 109 1.42 -9.30 11.29
C ARG A 109 0.21 -8.65 11.95
N SER A 110 0.24 -8.63 13.29
CA SER A 110 -0.80 -7.97 14.05
C SER A 110 -0.74 -6.45 13.88
N TYR A 111 -1.87 -5.79 14.12
CA TYR A 111 -1.94 -4.33 14.15
C TYR A 111 -0.91 -3.73 15.12
N GLN A 112 -0.72 -4.32 16.28
CA GLN A 112 0.24 -3.82 17.28
C GLN A 112 1.69 -3.89 16.78
N GLU A 113 2.05 -4.94 16.06
CA GLU A 113 3.37 -5.04 15.44
C GLU A 113 3.56 -3.96 14.39
N MET A 114 2.53 -3.68 13.58
CA MET A 114 2.58 -2.61 12.59
C MET A 114 2.74 -1.25 13.27
N VAL A 115 2.03 -0.98 14.36
CA VAL A 115 2.16 0.27 15.12
C VAL A 115 3.58 0.43 15.68
N CYS A 116 4.16 -0.66 16.21
CA CYS A 116 5.55 -0.63 16.67
C CYS A 116 6.52 -0.30 15.53
N ALA A 117 6.32 -0.93 14.37
CA ALA A 117 7.12 -0.66 13.18
C ALA A 117 7.00 0.80 12.75
N TYR A 118 5.80 1.37 12.78
CA TYR A 118 5.57 2.77 12.45
C TYR A 118 6.31 3.72 13.41
N ARG A 119 6.22 3.48 14.70
CA ARG A 119 6.89 4.31 15.70
C ARG A 119 8.40 4.29 15.53
N GLN A 120 8.97 3.13 15.28
CA GLN A 120 10.39 2.99 15.00
C GLN A 120 10.76 3.72 13.71
N TYR A 121 10.01 3.52 12.64
CA TYR A 121 10.21 4.18 11.36
C TYR A 121 10.21 5.71 11.50
N LYS A 122 9.20 6.26 12.14
CA LYS A 122 9.07 7.71 12.36
C LYS A 122 10.27 8.25 13.12
N LYS A 123 10.71 7.55 14.16
CA LYS A 123 11.89 7.94 14.94
C LYS A 123 13.16 7.94 14.09
N GLU A 124 13.33 6.96 13.22
CA GLU A 124 14.51 6.84 12.36
C GLU A 124 14.57 7.92 11.29
N VAL A 125 13.44 8.31 10.70
CA VAL A 125 13.41 9.26 9.58
C VAL A 125 13.16 10.71 9.96
N LEU A 126 12.48 10.96 11.07
CA LEU A 126 12.20 12.33 11.56
C LEU A 126 13.01 12.71 12.78
N GLY A 127 13.77 11.79 13.30
CA GLY A 127 14.57 12.01 14.49
C GLY A 127 13.77 11.87 15.74
#